data_f61d3f2dafe3879acc5fe73165594cc5
#
_entry.id   f61d3f2dafe3879acc5fe73165594cc5
#
_cell.length_a   1.000
_cell.length_b   1.000
_cell.length_c   1.000
_cell.angle_alpha   90.00
_cell.angle_beta   90.00
_cell.angle_gamma   90.00
#
_symmetry.space_group_name_H-M   'P 1'
#
loop_
_entity.id
_entity.type
_entity.pdbx_description
1 polymer ?
#
loop_
_entity_poly.entity_id
_entity_poly.type
_entity_poly.pdbx_seq_one_letter_code
_entity_poly.pdbx_strand_id
1 'polypeptide(L)'
;MTDEETIRIQDKVAVITGASRGLGRRIGQAFAKEGIRVALLARNAATLEAAAQEMGPLATAFPTDIADPVAVRETFAAIMRHFHGVDILVNNAALGHLQSIEESNDQLLQEEISTNLLGPIHCMRSAIPLMRARGGGDIINITSESTRTPYPLLTVYAATKSAIETLSIGLRTELRGQNIRITVLRSGRLLESGFNRDWPEERRERYRAIVQREGYYVASGDPISPQITAQAIVEIIRLPRVAAVDLMELRPS
;
A
#
# COMPACT_ATOMS: atom_id res chain seq x y z
N MET A 1 2.27 -35.31 6.73
CA MET A 1 2.49 -34.17 5.87
C MET A 1 2.94 -33.03 6.78
N THR A 2 4.19 -32.68 6.72
CA THR A 2 4.78 -31.62 7.58
C THR A 2 4.46 -30.28 6.93
N ASP A 3 3.43 -29.58 7.45
CA ASP A 3 2.89 -28.31 6.92
C ASP A 3 3.72 -27.07 7.28
N GLU A 4 5.00 -27.24 7.61
CA GLU A 4 5.87 -26.15 8.13
C GLU A 4 6.91 -25.63 7.12
N GLU A 5 6.77 -25.93 5.84
CA GLU A 5 7.76 -25.43 4.88
C GLU A 5 7.49 -23.95 4.58
N THR A 6 8.28 -23.09 5.19
CA THR A 6 8.32 -21.62 4.90
C THR A 6 8.45 -21.43 3.39
N ILE A 7 7.56 -20.65 2.79
CA ILE A 7 7.58 -20.41 1.34
C ILE A 7 8.87 -19.71 0.94
N ARG A 8 9.58 -20.29 -0.03
CA ARG A 8 10.67 -19.60 -0.70
C ARG A 8 10.12 -18.37 -1.44
N ILE A 9 10.58 -17.18 -1.05
CA ILE A 9 10.13 -15.90 -1.62
C ILE A 9 11.14 -15.27 -2.57
N GLN A 10 12.36 -15.80 -2.62
CA GLN A 10 13.39 -15.38 -3.58
C GLN A 10 12.86 -15.55 -5.01
N ASP A 11 13.34 -14.68 -5.92
CA ASP A 11 12.98 -14.65 -7.33
C ASP A 11 11.50 -14.31 -7.63
N LYS A 12 10.64 -14.13 -6.60
CA LYS A 12 9.30 -13.59 -6.79
C LYS A 12 9.37 -12.17 -7.34
N VAL A 13 8.30 -11.75 -7.99
CA VAL A 13 8.14 -10.41 -8.55
C VAL A 13 7.09 -9.66 -7.75
N ALA A 14 7.48 -8.56 -7.14
CA ALA A 14 6.60 -7.67 -6.39
C ALA A 14 6.39 -6.34 -7.11
N VAL A 15 5.13 -5.89 -7.14
CA VAL A 15 4.76 -4.54 -7.58
C VAL A 15 4.37 -3.73 -6.34
N ILE A 16 4.99 -2.56 -6.14
CA ILE A 16 4.72 -1.70 -4.98
C ILE A 16 4.34 -0.30 -5.46
N THR A 17 3.14 0.15 -5.10
CA THR A 17 2.69 1.51 -5.41
C THR A 17 3.11 2.51 -4.34
N GLY A 18 3.37 3.77 -4.74
CA GLY A 18 3.86 4.80 -3.82
C GLY A 18 5.26 4.52 -3.28
N ALA A 19 6.13 3.90 -4.08
CA ALA A 19 7.42 3.34 -3.65
C ALA A 19 8.60 4.33 -3.67
N SER A 20 8.40 5.59 -4.09
CA SER A 20 9.48 6.59 -4.13
C SER A 20 9.91 7.09 -2.74
N ARG A 21 9.08 6.93 -1.70
CA ARG A 21 9.32 7.41 -0.33
C ARG A 21 8.57 6.60 0.73
N GLY A 22 8.83 6.94 2.00
CA GLY A 22 8.05 6.45 3.15
C GLY A 22 7.96 4.93 3.22
N LEU A 23 6.80 4.42 3.59
CA LEU A 23 6.56 2.99 3.79
C LEU A 23 6.81 2.17 2.51
N GLY A 24 6.31 2.64 1.35
CA GLY A 24 6.48 1.91 0.08
C GLY A 24 7.95 1.68 -0.28
N ARG A 25 8.81 2.70 -0.07
CA ARG A 25 10.27 2.55 -0.25
C ARG A 25 10.87 1.54 0.73
N ARG A 26 10.45 1.54 2.00
CA ARG A 26 10.93 0.58 3.00
C ARG A 26 10.48 -0.85 2.71
N ILE A 27 9.26 -1.03 2.19
CA ILE A 27 8.79 -2.34 1.70
C ILE A 27 9.68 -2.82 0.54
N GLY A 28 9.96 -1.95 -0.45
CA GLY A 28 10.84 -2.27 -1.56
C GLY A 28 12.25 -2.69 -1.09
N GLN A 29 12.84 -1.94 -0.16
CA GLN A 29 14.14 -2.28 0.45
C GLN A 29 14.11 -3.63 1.18
N ALA A 30 13.05 -3.91 1.95
CA ALA A 30 12.90 -5.19 2.65
C ALA A 30 12.77 -6.34 1.65
N PHE A 31 11.97 -6.19 0.60
CA PHE A 31 11.78 -7.20 -0.42
C PHE A 31 13.08 -7.48 -1.22
N ALA A 32 13.81 -6.43 -1.63
CA ALA A 32 15.08 -6.60 -2.32
C ALA A 32 16.12 -7.35 -1.47
N LYS A 33 16.18 -7.10 -0.15
CA LYS A 33 17.04 -7.85 0.78
C LYS A 33 16.70 -9.34 0.84
N GLU A 34 15.44 -9.69 0.61
CA GLU A 34 14.96 -11.08 0.58
C GLU A 34 15.14 -11.74 -0.80
N GLY A 35 15.76 -11.06 -1.76
CA GLY A 35 15.94 -11.58 -3.11
C GLY A 35 14.71 -11.49 -4.01
N ILE A 36 13.71 -10.68 -3.63
CA ILE A 36 12.52 -10.43 -4.45
C ILE A 36 12.85 -9.36 -5.48
N ARG A 37 12.45 -9.57 -6.73
CA ARG A 37 12.53 -8.56 -7.80
C ARG A 37 11.40 -7.56 -7.64
N VAL A 38 11.68 -6.26 -7.64
CA VAL A 38 10.73 -5.23 -7.24
C VAL A 38 10.47 -4.23 -8.37
N ALA A 39 9.23 -4.16 -8.83
CA ALA A 39 8.71 -3.09 -9.68
C ALA A 39 8.18 -1.97 -8.78
N LEU A 40 8.85 -0.83 -8.78
CA LEU A 40 8.49 0.34 -7.99
C LEU A 40 7.61 1.28 -8.83
N LEU A 41 6.43 1.66 -8.32
CA LEU A 41 5.50 2.57 -8.98
C LEU A 41 5.32 3.85 -8.17
N ALA A 42 5.50 5.01 -8.82
CA ALA A 42 5.13 6.34 -8.32
C ALA A 42 5.10 7.35 -9.48
N ARG A 43 4.48 8.51 -9.28
CA ARG A 43 4.36 9.55 -10.32
C ARG A 43 5.69 10.23 -10.66
N ASN A 44 6.52 10.53 -9.67
CA ASN A 44 7.77 11.27 -9.87
C ASN A 44 8.90 10.31 -10.27
N ALA A 45 9.31 10.36 -11.53
CA ALA A 45 10.36 9.52 -12.10
C ALA A 45 11.70 9.66 -11.38
N ALA A 46 12.18 10.87 -11.16
CA ALA A 46 13.49 11.12 -10.59
C ALA A 46 13.65 10.54 -9.16
N THR A 47 12.64 10.76 -8.30
CA THR A 47 12.67 10.20 -6.93
C THR A 47 12.47 8.69 -6.91
N LEU A 48 11.76 8.15 -7.90
CA LEU A 48 11.54 6.70 -8.02
C LEU A 48 12.80 5.98 -8.51
N GLU A 49 13.47 6.54 -9.51
CA GLU A 49 14.75 6.04 -10.03
C GLU A 49 15.84 6.05 -8.95
N ALA A 50 15.94 7.14 -8.18
CA ALA A 50 16.85 7.21 -7.04
C ALA A 50 16.55 6.11 -6.00
N ALA A 51 15.28 5.84 -5.72
CA ALA A 51 14.88 4.76 -4.81
C ALA A 51 15.27 3.38 -5.38
N ALA A 52 15.07 3.15 -6.69
CA ALA A 52 15.47 1.90 -7.34
C ALA A 52 16.99 1.69 -7.30
N GLN A 53 17.78 2.73 -7.60
CA GLN A 53 19.24 2.67 -7.54
C GLN A 53 19.77 2.29 -6.16
N GLU A 54 19.18 2.83 -5.08
CA GLU A 54 19.57 2.44 -3.72
C GLU A 54 19.27 0.97 -3.37
N MET A 55 18.22 0.41 -3.96
CA MET A 55 17.83 -0.98 -3.74
C MET A 55 18.67 -1.96 -4.57
N GLY A 56 19.40 -1.44 -5.58
CA GLY A 56 20.29 -2.23 -6.44
C GLY A 56 19.56 -2.96 -7.57
N PRO A 57 20.18 -4.00 -8.16
CA PRO A 57 19.76 -4.59 -9.43
C PRO A 57 18.43 -5.34 -9.39
N LEU A 58 17.89 -5.60 -8.20
CA LEU A 58 16.59 -6.25 -8.04
C LEU A 58 15.40 -5.29 -8.17
N ALA A 59 15.64 -3.97 -8.16
CA ALA A 59 14.59 -2.97 -8.22
C ALA A 59 14.59 -2.21 -9.55
N THR A 60 13.42 -2.04 -10.14
CA THR A 60 13.22 -1.27 -11.37
C THR A 60 12.11 -0.24 -11.17
N ALA A 61 12.35 0.98 -11.60
CA ALA A 61 11.40 2.08 -11.54
C ALA A 61 10.43 2.04 -12.74
N PHE A 62 9.14 2.18 -12.47
CA PHE A 62 8.08 2.33 -13.45
C PHE A 62 7.26 3.58 -13.10
N PRO A 63 7.62 4.76 -13.62
CA PRO A 63 6.88 5.98 -13.37
C PRO A 63 5.43 5.84 -13.82
N THR A 64 4.48 5.93 -12.87
CA THR A 64 3.07 5.63 -13.13
C THR A 64 2.18 6.45 -12.22
N ASP A 65 1.15 7.08 -12.78
CA ASP A 65 0.01 7.55 -12.01
C ASP A 65 -1.02 6.42 -11.93
N ILE A 66 -1.25 5.90 -10.73
CA ILE A 66 -2.21 4.81 -10.52
C ILE A 66 -3.67 5.27 -10.64
N ALA A 67 -3.94 6.58 -10.60
CA ALA A 67 -5.26 7.12 -10.85
C ALA A 67 -5.67 6.99 -12.33
N ASP A 68 -4.70 6.87 -13.24
CA ASP A 68 -4.93 6.65 -14.67
C ASP A 68 -4.98 5.15 -15.01
N PRO A 69 -6.16 4.61 -15.38
CA PRO A 69 -6.30 3.20 -15.71
C PRO A 69 -5.56 2.78 -16.97
N VAL A 70 -5.27 3.71 -17.90
CA VAL A 70 -4.49 3.43 -19.11
C VAL A 70 -3.03 3.27 -18.76
N ALA A 71 -2.46 4.23 -18.02
CA ALA A 71 -1.08 4.18 -17.54
C ALA A 71 -0.81 2.92 -16.71
N VAL A 72 -1.75 2.51 -15.85
CA VAL A 72 -1.62 1.27 -15.06
C VAL A 72 -1.55 0.04 -15.97
N ARG A 73 -2.44 -0.10 -16.97
CA ARG A 73 -2.40 -1.25 -17.89
C ARG A 73 -1.08 -1.33 -18.66
N GLU A 74 -0.62 -0.19 -19.18
CA GLU A 74 0.66 -0.10 -19.91
C GLU A 74 1.85 -0.46 -19.03
N THR A 75 1.85 0.01 -17.79
CA THR A 75 2.87 -0.32 -16.79
C THR A 75 2.88 -1.80 -16.47
N PHE A 76 1.74 -2.43 -16.20
CA PHE A 76 1.70 -3.88 -15.94
C PHE A 76 2.11 -4.71 -17.16
N ALA A 77 1.81 -4.24 -18.39
CA ALA A 77 2.33 -4.86 -19.61
C ALA A 77 3.87 -4.72 -19.71
N ALA A 78 4.44 -3.57 -19.32
CA ALA A 78 5.89 -3.38 -19.27
C ALA A 78 6.55 -4.26 -18.19
N ILE A 79 5.95 -4.36 -17.00
CA ILE A 79 6.39 -5.24 -15.92
C ILE A 79 6.39 -6.70 -16.40
N MET A 80 5.34 -7.13 -17.09
CA MET A 80 5.27 -8.49 -17.64
C MET A 80 6.38 -8.75 -18.66
N ARG A 81 6.70 -7.79 -19.53
CA ARG A 81 7.82 -7.93 -20.49
C ARG A 81 9.18 -8.00 -19.78
N HIS A 82 9.36 -7.28 -18.68
CA HIS A 82 10.64 -7.15 -17.96
C HIS A 82 10.88 -8.31 -16.97
N PHE A 83 9.86 -8.67 -16.19
CA PHE A 83 9.97 -9.64 -15.10
C PHE A 83 9.30 -11.00 -15.38
N HIS A 84 8.51 -11.12 -16.46
CA HIS A 84 7.78 -12.32 -16.87
C HIS A 84 6.71 -12.80 -15.88
N GLY A 85 6.16 -11.90 -15.07
CA GLY A 85 5.05 -12.21 -14.16
C GLY A 85 4.93 -11.24 -12.99
N VAL A 86 3.91 -11.45 -12.18
CA VAL A 86 3.68 -10.75 -10.91
C VAL A 86 3.23 -11.77 -9.88
N ASP A 87 3.91 -11.83 -8.74
CA ASP A 87 3.60 -12.73 -7.61
C ASP A 87 3.02 -11.97 -6.42
N ILE A 88 3.41 -10.70 -6.24
CA ILE A 88 3.03 -9.87 -5.09
C ILE A 88 2.60 -8.49 -5.58
N LEU A 89 1.48 -7.99 -5.07
CA LEU A 89 1.05 -6.59 -5.25
C LEU A 89 0.90 -5.94 -3.89
N VAL A 90 1.59 -4.82 -3.68
CA VAL A 90 1.41 -3.97 -2.50
C VAL A 90 0.77 -2.64 -2.91
N ASN A 91 -0.50 -2.48 -2.63
CA ASN A 91 -1.24 -1.23 -2.78
C ASN A 91 -0.94 -0.35 -1.56
N ASN A 92 0.11 0.47 -1.67
CA ASN A 92 0.56 1.35 -0.59
C ASN A 92 0.33 2.83 -0.91
N ALA A 93 0.33 3.24 -2.18
CA ALA A 93 0.12 4.64 -2.55
C ALA A 93 -1.18 5.18 -1.96
N ALA A 94 -1.09 6.34 -1.32
CA ALA A 94 -2.23 7.08 -0.80
C ALA A 94 -1.86 8.54 -0.57
N LEU A 95 -2.86 9.37 -0.53
CA LEU A 95 -2.80 10.76 -0.12
C LEU A 95 -4.03 11.09 0.74
N GLY A 96 -3.94 12.17 1.50
CA GLY A 96 -5.06 12.68 2.28
C GLY A 96 -4.95 14.19 2.39
N HIS A 97 -6.06 14.87 2.17
CA HIS A 97 -6.15 16.33 2.27
C HIS A 97 -6.89 16.73 3.54
N LEU A 98 -6.26 17.61 4.34
CA LEU A 98 -6.91 18.16 5.54
C LEU A 98 -8.03 19.12 5.14
N GLN A 99 -9.28 18.65 5.18
CA GLN A 99 -10.46 19.46 4.89
C GLN A 99 -11.70 18.93 5.64
N SER A 100 -12.53 19.84 6.13
CA SER A 100 -13.86 19.46 6.59
C SER A 100 -14.74 19.13 5.38
N ILE A 101 -15.79 18.36 5.57
CA ILE A 101 -16.64 17.95 4.44
C ILE A 101 -17.33 19.16 3.77
N GLU A 102 -17.72 20.16 4.54
CA GLU A 102 -18.39 21.37 4.06
C GLU A 102 -17.46 22.33 3.29
N GLU A 103 -16.13 22.27 3.59
CA GLU A 103 -15.09 23.10 2.94
C GLU A 103 -14.34 22.32 1.86
N SER A 104 -14.80 21.12 1.52
CA SER A 104 -14.08 20.24 0.59
C SER A 104 -14.02 20.82 -0.82
N ASN A 105 -12.82 20.75 -1.42
CA ASN A 105 -12.61 21.12 -2.79
C ASN A 105 -12.83 19.90 -3.70
N ASP A 106 -13.67 20.02 -4.74
CA ASP A 106 -14.03 18.91 -5.64
C ASP A 106 -12.82 18.26 -6.31
N GLN A 107 -11.83 19.06 -6.71
CA GLN A 107 -10.61 18.53 -7.34
C GLN A 107 -9.79 17.68 -6.36
N LEU A 108 -9.64 18.14 -5.12
CA LEU A 108 -8.92 17.39 -4.07
C LEU A 108 -9.67 16.13 -3.66
N LEU A 109 -11.01 16.19 -3.60
CA LEU A 109 -11.86 15.01 -3.38
C LEU A 109 -11.66 13.97 -4.50
N GLN A 110 -11.71 14.43 -5.74
CA GLN A 110 -11.51 13.55 -6.90
C GLN A 110 -10.11 12.93 -6.91
N GLU A 111 -9.07 13.69 -6.59
CA GLU A 111 -7.69 13.20 -6.50
C GLU A 111 -7.57 12.12 -5.42
N GLU A 112 -8.17 12.35 -4.25
CA GLU A 112 -8.13 11.43 -3.13
C GLU A 112 -8.85 10.11 -3.43
N ILE A 113 -10.06 10.17 -3.99
CA ILE A 113 -10.83 9.00 -4.38
C ILE A 113 -10.10 8.24 -5.51
N SER A 114 -9.62 8.95 -6.52
CA SER A 114 -8.95 8.35 -7.67
C SER A 114 -7.65 7.63 -7.26
N THR A 115 -6.87 8.24 -6.35
CA THR A 115 -5.61 7.64 -5.90
C THR A 115 -5.84 6.52 -4.89
N ASN A 116 -6.68 6.75 -3.87
CA ASN A 116 -6.78 5.85 -2.73
C ASN A 116 -7.73 4.67 -2.96
N LEU A 117 -8.72 4.81 -3.84
CA LEU A 117 -9.71 3.77 -4.12
C LEU A 117 -9.59 3.22 -5.54
N LEU A 118 -9.72 4.07 -6.56
CA LEU A 118 -9.68 3.60 -7.95
C LEU A 118 -8.29 3.08 -8.34
N GLY A 119 -7.21 3.70 -7.87
CA GLY A 119 -5.84 3.28 -8.13
C GLY A 119 -5.56 1.83 -7.71
N PRO A 120 -5.82 1.43 -6.45
CA PRO A 120 -5.74 0.02 -6.04
C PRO A 120 -6.62 -0.93 -6.87
N ILE A 121 -7.82 -0.51 -7.25
CA ILE A 121 -8.70 -1.29 -8.13
C ILE A 121 -8.05 -1.51 -9.50
N HIS A 122 -7.48 -0.46 -10.11
CA HIS A 122 -6.77 -0.56 -11.39
C HIS A 122 -5.58 -1.52 -11.30
N CYS A 123 -4.78 -1.42 -10.23
CA CYS A 123 -3.63 -2.29 -10.00
C CYS A 123 -4.07 -3.75 -9.79
N MET A 124 -5.08 -4.02 -8.98
CA MET A 124 -5.60 -5.37 -8.75
C MET A 124 -6.18 -5.98 -10.04
N ARG A 125 -6.95 -5.21 -10.83
CA ARG A 125 -7.47 -5.66 -12.14
C ARG A 125 -6.36 -6.09 -13.10
N SER A 126 -5.20 -5.42 -13.05
CA SER A 126 -4.05 -5.74 -13.89
C SER A 126 -3.20 -6.88 -13.31
N ALA A 127 -3.05 -6.97 -12.00
CA ALA A 127 -2.22 -7.97 -11.32
C ALA A 127 -2.87 -9.36 -11.26
N ILE A 128 -4.17 -9.45 -10.96
CA ILE A 128 -4.87 -10.72 -10.74
C ILE A 128 -4.72 -11.71 -11.90
N PRO A 129 -4.91 -11.32 -13.18
CA PRO A 129 -4.69 -12.23 -14.31
C PRO A 129 -3.24 -12.74 -14.39
N LEU A 130 -2.25 -11.89 -14.08
CA LEU A 130 -0.82 -12.25 -14.10
C LEU A 130 -0.47 -13.20 -12.95
N MET A 131 -1.03 -12.98 -11.76
CA MET A 131 -0.89 -13.87 -10.61
C MET A 131 -1.52 -15.24 -10.89
N ARG A 132 -2.72 -15.25 -11.50
CA ARG A 132 -3.39 -16.49 -11.89
C ARG A 132 -2.55 -17.33 -12.87
N ALA A 133 -1.93 -16.68 -13.85
CA ALA A 133 -1.02 -17.32 -14.80
C ALA A 133 0.25 -17.88 -14.12
N ARG A 134 0.63 -17.35 -12.94
CA ARG A 134 1.74 -17.83 -12.10
C ARG A 134 1.32 -18.90 -11.08
N GLY A 135 0.05 -19.30 -11.06
CA GLY A 135 -0.49 -20.29 -10.12
C GLY A 135 -0.86 -19.71 -8.74
N GLY A 136 -0.94 -18.40 -8.61
CA GLY A 136 -1.35 -17.69 -7.38
C GLY A 136 -0.52 -16.45 -7.10
N GLY A 137 -0.79 -15.79 -5.97
CA GLY A 137 -0.09 -14.58 -5.57
C GLY A 137 -0.55 -14.02 -4.23
N ASP A 138 0.03 -12.89 -3.84
CA ASP A 138 -0.28 -12.17 -2.61
C ASP A 138 -0.61 -10.70 -2.91
N ILE A 139 -1.78 -10.24 -2.47
CA ILE A 139 -2.19 -8.84 -2.55
C ILE A 139 -2.19 -8.28 -1.13
N ILE A 140 -1.40 -7.24 -0.89
CA ILE A 140 -1.34 -6.53 0.38
C ILE A 140 -1.93 -5.13 0.17
N ASN A 141 -3.05 -4.85 0.80
CA ASN A 141 -3.70 -3.53 0.76
C ASN A 141 -3.36 -2.77 2.05
N ILE A 142 -2.59 -1.69 1.92
CA ILE A 142 -2.25 -0.83 3.06
C ILE A 142 -3.43 0.09 3.34
N THR A 143 -4.06 -0.09 4.50
CA THR A 143 -5.09 0.79 5.01
C THR A 143 -4.60 1.58 6.23
N SER A 144 -5.46 2.07 7.08
CA SER A 144 -5.09 2.96 8.18
C SER A 144 -5.93 2.68 9.43
N GLU A 145 -5.36 2.92 10.60
CA GLU A 145 -6.13 2.97 11.85
C GLU A 145 -7.32 3.93 11.81
N SER A 146 -7.28 4.93 10.88
CA SER A 146 -8.40 5.84 10.64
C SER A 146 -9.68 5.14 10.17
N THR A 147 -9.61 3.88 9.73
CA THR A 147 -10.81 3.07 9.42
C THR A 147 -11.62 2.72 10.67
N ARG A 148 -10.97 2.68 11.83
CA ARG A 148 -11.62 2.45 13.14
C ARG A 148 -11.97 3.76 13.84
N THR A 149 -11.02 4.70 13.81
CA THR A 149 -11.17 5.99 14.47
C THR A 149 -10.80 7.08 13.47
N PRO A 150 -11.75 7.57 12.66
CA PRO A 150 -11.51 8.62 11.69
C PRO A 150 -10.93 9.87 12.35
N TYR A 151 -9.81 10.35 11.85
CA TYR A 151 -9.22 11.59 12.32
C TYR A 151 -9.98 12.80 11.77
N PRO A 152 -10.11 13.89 12.56
CA PRO A 152 -10.74 15.11 12.08
C PRO A 152 -10.05 15.63 10.81
N LEU A 153 -10.82 16.25 9.93
CA LEU A 153 -10.36 16.74 8.61
C LEU A 153 -9.83 15.68 7.64
N LEU A 154 -9.85 14.39 8.00
CA LEU A 154 -9.44 13.25 7.17
C LEU A 154 -10.56 12.24 6.95
N THR A 155 -11.82 12.69 7.02
CA THR A 155 -12.99 11.81 6.91
C THR A 155 -13.07 11.12 5.55
N VAL A 156 -12.79 11.82 4.45
CA VAL A 156 -12.78 11.24 3.10
C VAL A 156 -11.66 10.21 2.97
N TYR A 157 -10.46 10.54 3.46
CA TYR A 157 -9.36 9.58 3.53
C TYR A 157 -9.77 8.29 4.26
N ALA A 158 -10.35 8.41 5.45
CA ALA A 158 -10.82 7.26 6.23
C ALA A 158 -11.86 6.43 5.47
N ALA A 159 -12.80 7.10 4.79
CA ALA A 159 -13.80 6.45 3.96
C ALA A 159 -13.18 5.68 2.79
N THR A 160 -12.20 6.25 2.08
CA THR A 160 -11.49 5.54 0.99
C THR A 160 -10.75 4.31 1.51
N LYS A 161 -10.12 4.40 2.69
CA LYS A 161 -9.42 3.26 3.31
C LYS A 161 -10.39 2.18 3.79
N SER A 162 -11.55 2.55 4.32
CA SER A 162 -12.62 1.61 4.69
C SER A 162 -13.20 0.91 3.46
N ALA A 163 -13.36 1.62 2.34
CA ALA A 163 -13.80 1.04 1.08
C ALA A 163 -12.84 -0.05 0.58
N ILE A 164 -11.52 0.15 0.73
CA ILE A 164 -10.50 -0.87 0.38
C ILE A 164 -10.59 -2.10 1.30
N GLU A 165 -10.90 -1.94 2.59
CA GLU A 165 -11.12 -3.07 3.49
C GLU A 165 -12.33 -3.90 3.05
N THR A 166 -13.45 -3.24 2.75
CA THR A 166 -14.67 -3.90 2.25
C THR A 166 -14.43 -4.60 0.91
N LEU A 167 -13.74 -3.93 -0.02
CA LEU A 167 -13.36 -4.52 -1.31
C LEU A 167 -12.48 -5.77 -1.13
N SER A 168 -11.54 -5.73 -0.19
CA SER A 168 -10.68 -6.89 0.11
C SER A 168 -11.47 -8.10 0.58
N ILE A 169 -12.51 -7.89 1.39
CA ILE A 169 -13.41 -8.96 1.84
C ILE A 169 -14.15 -9.58 0.64
N GLY A 170 -14.73 -8.77 -0.24
CA GLY A 170 -15.42 -9.24 -1.43
C GLY A 170 -14.51 -10.04 -2.36
N LEU A 171 -13.31 -9.51 -2.64
CA LEU A 171 -12.34 -10.15 -3.53
C LEU A 171 -11.83 -11.49 -3.00
N ARG A 172 -11.70 -11.69 -1.68
CA ARG A 172 -11.36 -13.03 -1.13
C ARG A 172 -12.39 -14.08 -1.52
N THR A 173 -13.66 -13.69 -1.58
CA THR A 173 -14.74 -14.57 -2.03
C THR A 173 -14.67 -14.82 -3.54
N GLU A 174 -14.47 -13.79 -4.35
CA GLU A 174 -14.39 -13.89 -5.81
C GLU A 174 -13.18 -14.71 -6.28
N LEU A 175 -12.05 -14.64 -5.56
CA LEU A 175 -10.80 -15.32 -5.91
C LEU A 175 -10.59 -16.64 -5.17
N ARG A 176 -11.63 -17.15 -4.49
CA ARG A 176 -11.56 -18.43 -3.79
C ARG A 176 -11.14 -19.56 -4.75
N GLY A 177 -10.20 -20.39 -4.33
CA GLY A 177 -9.66 -21.49 -5.14
C GLY A 177 -8.63 -21.11 -6.19
N GLN A 178 -8.29 -19.81 -6.33
CA GLN A 178 -7.31 -19.32 -7.30
C GLN A 178 -5.89 -19.17 -6.70
N ASN A 179 -5.67 -19.61 -5.47
CA ASN A 179 -4.40 -19.49 -4.75
C ASN A 179 -3.88 -18.04 -4.65
N ILE A 180 -4.79 -17.06 -4.61
CA ILE A 180 -4.48 -15.65 -4.42
C ILE A 180 -4.95 -15.25 -3.02
N ARG A 181 -4.01 -14.83 -2.15
CA ARG A 181 -4.32 -14.33 -0.81
C ARG A 181 -4.44 -12.80 -0.84
N ILE A 182 -5.36 -12.26 -0.06
CA ILE A 182 -5.55 -10.82 0.08
C ILE A 182 -5.47 -10.46 1.55
N THR A 183 -4.45 -9.70 1.91
CA THR A 183 -4.24 -9.18 3.26
C THR A 183 -4.52 -7.69 3.31
N VAL A 184 -5.31 -7.25 4.27
CA VAL A 184 -5.39 -5.87 4.69
C VAL A 184 -4.35 -5.64 5.78
N LEU A 185 -3.43 -4.70 5.58
CA LEU A 185 -2.56 -4.24 6.64
C LEU A 185 -3.01 -2.84 7.06
N ARG A 186 -3.62 -2.76 8.24
CA ARG A 186 -4.05 -1.52 8.86
C ARG A 186 -2.89 -0.90 9.60
N SER A 187 -2.35 0.20 9.05
CA SER A 187 -1.19 0.89 9.60
C SER A 187 -1.62 1.97 10.58
N GLY A 188 -1.03 1.96 11.74
CA GLY A 188 -1.06 3.10 12.66
C GLY A 188 -0.07 4.20 12.27
N ARG A 189 0.23 5.09 13.22
CA ARG A 189 1.16 6.21 12.99
C ARG A 189 2.57 5.71 12.70
N LEU A 190 3.14 6.19 11.60
CA LEU A 190 4.49 5.85 11.17
C LEU A 190 5.41 7.08 11.28
N LEU A 191 6.64 6.83 11.73
CA LEU A 191 7.73 7.80 11.62
C LEU A 191 7.99 8.11 10.14
N GLU A 192 8.24 9.38 9.83
CA GLU A 192 8.70 9.81 8.50
C GLU A 192 7.92 9.23 7.31
N SER A 193 6.61 9.00 7.50
CA SER A 193 5.76 8.44 6.44
C SER A 193 5.70 9.31 5.19
N GLY A 194 5.93 10.61 5.33
CA GLY A 194 5.77 11.61 4.28
C GLY A 194 4.32 11.86 3.87
N PHE A 195 3.35 11.27 4.55
CA PHE A 195 1.92 11.40 4.27
C PHE A 195 1.42 12.85 4.43
N ASN A 196 1.93 13.54 5.45
CA ASN A 196 1.55 14.92 5.79
C ASN A 196 2.46 15.99 5.17
N ARG A 197 3.38 15.61 4.28
CA ARG A 197 4.41 16.52 3.75
C ARG A 197 3.82 17.73 3.02
N ASP A 198 2.80 17.48 2.23
CA ASP A 198 2.23 18.47 1.31
C ASP A 198 1.01 19.19 1.92
N TRP A 199 0.77 19.03 3.23
CA TRP A 199 -0.30 19.72 3.92
C TRP A 199 0.04 21.19 4.17
N PRO A 200 -0.82 22.16 3.84
CA PRO A 200 -0.65 23.57 4.17
C PRO A 200 -0.52 23.77 5.69
N GLU A 201 0.38 24.66 6.13
CA GLU A 201 0.67 24.84 7.57
C GLU A 201 -0.57 25.29 8.35
N GLU A 202 -1.36 26.22 7.81
CA GLU A 202 -2.63 26.65 8.42
C GLU A 202 -3.56 25.46 8.73
N ARG A 203 -3.68 24.53 7.77
CA ARG A 203 -4.53 23.34 7.96
C ARG A 203 -3.93 22.35 8.96
N ARG A 204 -2.60 22.28 9.02
CA ARG A 204 -1.90 21.48 10.05
C ARG A 204 -2.13 22.02 11.45
N GLU A 205 -2.08 23.34 11.63
CA GLU A 205 -2.35 23.97 12.91
C GLU A 205 -3.78 23.71 13.36
N ARG A 206 -4.77 23.90 12.48
CA ARG A 206 -6.18 23.58 12.75
C ARG A 206 -6.33 22.10 13.12
N TYR A 207 -5.71 21.19 12.36
CA TYR A 207 -5.72 19.77 12.64
C TYR A 207 -5.14 19.45 14.03
N ARG A 208 -3.95 19.97 14.35
CA ARG A 208 -3.31 19.79 15.66
C ARG A 208 -4.20 20.26 16.81
N ALA A 209 -4.80 21.44 16.68
CA ALA A 209 -5.68 21.99 17.70
C ALA A 209 -6.89 21.10 17.96
N ILE A 210 -7.54 20.57 16.91
CA ILE A 210 -8.68 19.65 17.05
C ILE A 210 -8.22 18.33 17.68
N VAL A 211 -7.15 17.73 17.17
CA VAL A 211 -6.62 16.45 17.64
C VAL A 211 -6.19 16.52 19.12
N GLN A 212 -5.59 17.63 19.54
CA GLN A 212 -5.21 17.87 20.93
C GLN A 212 -6.44 18.03 21.82
N ARG A 213 -7.42 18.83 21.40
CA ARG A 213 -8.67 19.06 22.14
C ARG A 213 -9.45 17.76 22.35
N GLU A 214 -9.55 16.94 21.33
CA GLU A 214 -10.31 15.67 21.34
C GLU A 214 -9.49 14.47 21.89
N GLY A 215 -8.23 14.67 22.26
CA GLY A 215 -7.39 13.64 22.89
C GLY A 215 -6.92 12.52 21.96
N TYR A 216 -6.98 12.68 20.64
CA TYR A 216 -6.61 11.63 19.68
C TYR A 216 -5.16 11.11 19.83
N TYR A 217 -4.20 11.98 20.18
CA TYR A 217 -2.80 11.57 20.32
C TYR A 217 -2.52 10.71 21.55
N VAL A 218 -3.32 10.83 22.60
CA VAL A 218 -3.16 10.02 23.82
C VAL A 218 -3.47 8.56 23.55
N ALA A 219 -4.39 8.30 22.59
CA ALA A 219 -4.81 6.96 22.24
C ALA A 219 -3.90 6.28 21.19
N SER A 220 -3.02 7.03 20.50
CA SER A 220 -2.26 6.50 19.35
C SER A 220 -0.78 6.19 19.62
N GLY A 221 -0.25 6.48 20.81
CA GLY A 221 1.15 6.22 21.17
C GLY A 221 2.20 6.93 20.31
N ASP A 222 3.49 6.64 20.50
CA ASP A 222 4.57 7.16 19.67
C ASP A 222 4.64 6.48 18.32
N PRO A 223 4.95 7.21 17.23
CA PRO A 223 4.98 6.62 15.88
C PRO A 223 5.99 5.47 15.78
N ILE A 224 5.61 4.39 15.10
CA ILE A 224 6.50 3.25 14.87
C ILE A 224 7.33 3.43 13.59
N SER A 225 8.48 2.75 13.55
CA SER A 225 9.33 2.74 12.36
C SER A 225 8.64 2.01 11.19
N PRO A 226 8.63 2.58 9.97
CA PRO A 226 8.09 1.92 8.80
C PRO A 226 8.81 0.61 8.44
N GLN A 227 10.02 0.38 8.94
CA GLN A 227 10.75 -0.88 8.80
C GLN A 227 10.02 -2.03 9.50
N ILE A 228 9.39 -1.78 10.65
CA ILE A 228 8.60 -2.79 11.37
C ILE A 228 7.44 -3.26 10.49
N THR A 229 6.73 -2.31 9.89
CA THR A 229 5.62 -2.61 8.98
C THR A 229 6.10 -3.36 7.73
N ALA A 230 7.22 -2.94 7.15
CA ALA A 230 7.81 -3.63 5.99
C ALA A 230 8.21 -5.08 6.33
N GLN A 231 8.83 -5.30 7.48
CA GLN A 231 9.20 -6.66 7.93
C GLN A 231 7.97 -7.53 8.18
N ALA A 232 6.91 -6.99 8.78
CA ALA A 232 5.67 -7.72 8.98
C ALA A 232 5.05 -8.20 7.66
N ILE A 233 5.14 -7.40 6.59
CA ILE A 233 4.69 -7.82 5.25
C ILE A 233 5.54 -8.99 4.72
N VAL A 234 6.85 -8.97 4.94
CA VAL A 234 7.74 -10.10 4.57
C VAL A 234 7.28 -11.37 5.26
N GLU A 235 6.99 -11.32 6.56
CA GLU A 235 6.54 -12.49 7.31
C GLU A 235 5.16 -13.00 6.84
N ILE A 236 4.23 -12.10 6.47
CA ILE A 236 2.93 -12.49 5.91
C ILE A 236 3.09 -13.29 4.62
N ILE A 237 3.94 -12.84 3.69
CA ILE A 237 4.12 -13.53 2.40
C ILE A 237 4.89 -14.85 2.55
N ARG A 238 5.65 -15.04 3.62
CA ARG A 238 6.35 -16.29 3.96
C ARG A 238 5.45 -17.39 4.52
N LEU A 239 4.25 -17.03 4.97
CA LEU A 239 3.33 -18.02 5.51
C LEU A 239 3.03 -19.13 4.47
N PRO A 240 2.93 -20.38 4.89
CA PRO A 240 2.50 -21.47 4.03
C PRO A 240 1.18 -21.15 3.33
N ARG A 241 0.97 -21.67 2.12
CA ARG A 241 -0.22 -21.36 1.31
C ARG A 241 -1.54 -21.83 1.92
N VAL A 242 -1.48 -22.75 2.88
CA VAL A 242 -2.64 -23.21 3.66
C VAL A 242 -3.10 -22.18 4.69
N ALA A 243 -2.29 -21.17 4.97
CA ALA A 243 -2.59 -20.09 5.91
C ALA A 243 -2.77 -18.75 5.18
N ALA A 244 -3.66 -17.90 5.69
CA ALA A 244 -3.86 -16.54 5.23
C ALA A 244 -4.04 -15.59 6.42
N VAL A 245 -3.52 -14.38 6.30
CA VAL A 245 -3.79 -13.27 7.20
C VAL A 245 -4.80 -12.35 6.51
N ASP A 246 -6.01 -12.31 6.98
CA ASP A 246 -7.06 -11.47 6.39
C ASP A 246 -6.90 -10.01 6.75
N LEU A 247 -6.52 -9.75 8.00
CA LEU A 247 -6.27 -8.41 8.53
C LEU A 247 -5.17 -8.46 9.57
N MET A 248 -4.19 -7.58 9.43
CA MET A 248 -3.20 -7.27 10.44
C MET A 248 -3.28 -5.80 10.79
N GLU A 249 -3.34 -5.47 12.07
CA GLU A 249 -3.26 -4.10 12.56
C GLU A 249 -1.92 -3.90 13.29
N LEU A 250 -1.10 -2.97 12.78
CA LEU A 250 0.14 -2.55 13.41
C LEU A 250 0.02 -1.10 13.83
N ARG A 251 0.03 -0.87 15.13
CA ARG A 251 -0.06 0.46 15.74
C ARG A 251 0.97 0.59 16.86
N PRO A 252 1.28 1.80 17.29
CA PRO A 252 2.02 2.02 18.54
C PRO A 252 1.33 1.32 19.72
N SER A 253 2.14 0.84 20.64
CA SER A 253 1.70 0.19 21.90
C SER A 253 1.35 1.22 22.95
#